data_95585f0aeacd910d3e52dac0d45c2d0a
#
_entry.id   95585f0aeacd910d3e52dac0d45c2d0a
#
_cell.length_a   1.000
_cell.length_b   1.000
_cell.length_c   1.000
_cell.angle_alpha   90.00
_cell.angle_beta   90.00
_cell.angle_gamma   90.00
#
_symmetry.space_group_name_H-M   'P 1'
#
loop_
_entity.id
_entity.type
_entity.pdbx_description
1 polymer ?
#
loop_
_entity_poly.entity_id
_entity_poly.type
_entity_poly.pdbx_seq_one_letter_code
_entity_poly.pdbx_strand_id
1 'polypeptide(L)'
;MSSTLLVLNEVAVAPGRLDQVLAEWSRLHQKEPVAGRALYVSVDDGNVLEITPVKELSELDGLNAGWKQLWEAVSGDLVTDFRRHLLEFVEAPKDTADPVPQTPYVQLRYIEVKPREYAAYREWRENTIFDVVRRADEVKTFLAYHSLISSQPGVMFVSGFEAEPAEYQAVFTSPEYQEIVRQAGDRYIVGGEGGLYTRVYQRADV
;
A
#
# COMPACT_ATOMS: atom_id res chain seq x y z
N MET A 1 6.81 -2.88 -15.22
CA MET A 1 6.94 -4.09 -14.37
C MET A 1 7.15 -3.63 -12.94
N SER A 2 6.35 -4.12 -12.02
CA SER A 2 6.38 -3.79 -10.60
C SER A 2 7.74 -4.05 -9.96
N SER A 3 8.10 -3.20 -8.98
CA SER A 3 9.37 -3.32 -8.24
C SER A 3 9.42 -4.60 -7.41
N THR A 4 10.59 -5.24 -7.35
CA THR A 4 10.81 -6.43 -6.52
C THR A 4 10.81 -6.13 -5.03
N LEU A 5 11.24 -4.94 -4.65
CA LEU A 5 11.18 -4.45 -3.28
C LEU A 5 10.41 -3.13 -3.24
N LEU A 6 9.69 -2.89 -2.16
CA LEU A 6 8.86 -1.72 -1.97
C LEU A 6 9.01 -1.20 -0.54
N VAL A 7 9.24 0.09 -0.39
CA VAL A 7 9.11 0.76 0.91
C VAL A 7 7.80 1.53 0.93
N LEU A 8 6.96 1.24 1.92
CA LEU A 8 5.83 2.09 2.29
C LEU A 8 6.27 2.93 3.50
N ASN A 9 6.04 4.23 3.44
CA ASN A 9 6.31 5.17 4.50
C ASN A 9 5.04 5.96 4.78
N GLU A 10 4.41 5.72 5.93
CA GLU A 10 3.10 6.29 6.29
C GLU A 10 3.20 7.09 7.59
N VAL A 11 2.49 8.23 7.65
CA VAL A 11 2.46 9.08 8.84
C VAL A 11 1.12 9.80 9.00
N ALA A 12 0.68 9.98 10.25
CA ALA A 12 -0.46 10.82 10.58
C ALA A 12 -0.02 12.28 10.79
N VAL A 13 -0.66 13.18 10.04
CA VAL A 13 -0.38 14.63 10.08
C VAL A 13 -1.34 15.34 11.04
N ALA A 14 -0.84 16.33 11.76
CA ALA A 14 -1.67 17.14 12.65
C ALA A 14 -2.75 17.92 11.88
N PRO A 15 -3.93 18.13 12.45
CA PRO A 15 -5.01 18.87 11.81
C PRO A 15 -4.57 20.25 11.32
N GLY A 16 -4.86 20.55 10.04
CA GLY A 16 -4.51 21.81 9.39
C GLY A 16 -3.04 21.96 8.98
N ARG A 17 -2.23 20.89 9.06
CA ARG A 17 -0.81 20.90 8.70
C ARG A 17 -0.49 20.14 7.41
N LEU A 18 -1.48 19.54 6.78
CA LEU A 18 -1.28 18.65 5.63
C LEU A 18 -0.54 19.34 4.48
N ASP A 19 -0.99 20.53 4.06
CA ASP A 19 -0.39 21.25 2.92
C ASP A 19 1.08 21.59 3.19
N GLN A 20 1.41 22.00 4.42
CA GLN A 20 2.78 22.30 4.82
C GLN A 20 3.67 21.04 4.78
N VAL A 21 3.18 19.92 5.31
CA VAL A 21 3.91 18.65 5.30
C VAL A 21 4.12 18.16 3.87
N LEU A 22 3.10 18.22 3.01
CA LEU A 22 3.21 17.85 1.60
C LEU A 22 4.21 18.74 0.85
N ALA A 23 4.18 20.03 1.06
CA ALA A 23 5.11 20.97 0.43
C ALA A 23 6.58 20.67 0.80
N GLU A 24 6.87 20.41 2.08
CA GLU A 24 8.21 20.04 2.52
C GLU A 24 8.65 18.66 1.99
N TRP A 25 7.73 17.69 2.00
CA TRP A 25 8.01 16.36 1.46
C TRP A 25 8.35 16.42 -0.03
N SER A 26 7.55 17.16 -0.81
CA SER A 26 7.77 17.35 -2.24
C SER A 26 9.07 18.09 -2.54
N ARG A 27 9.39 19.11 -1.76
CA ARG A 27 10.67 19.83 -1.87
C ARG A 27 11.88 18.90 -1.68
N LEU A 28 11.79 17.97 -0.73
CA LEU A 28 12.85 16.97 -0.51
C LEU A 28 12.90 15.94 -1.65
N HIS A 29 11.75 15.50 -2.17
CA HIS A 29 11.70 14.61 -3.33
C HIS A 29 12.33 15.22 -4.58
N GLN A 30 12.16 16.53 -4.80
CA GLN A 30 12.77 17.23 -5.93
C GLN A 30 14.31 17.29 -5.82
N LYS A 31 14.85 17.33 -4.60
CA LYS A 31 16.30 17.32 -4.38
C LYS A 31 16.92 15.93 -4.62
N GLU A 32 16.20 14.89 -4.24
CA GLU A 32 16.65 13.50 -4.34
C GLU A 32 15.59 12.67 -5.07
N PRO A 33 15.47 12.82 -6.40
CA PRO A 33 14.45 12.15 -7.17
C PRO A 33 14.71 10.64 -7.22
N VAL A 34 13.68 9.84 -6.90
CA VAL A 34 13.66 8.40 -7.09
C VAL A 34 12.61 8.08 -8.15
N ALA A 35 13.04 7.43 -9.23
CA ALA A 35 12.14 7.11 -10.33
C ALA A 35 11.01 6.19 -9.88
N GLY A 36 9.77 6.59 -10.16
CA GLY A 36 8.57 5.84 -9.79
C GLY A 36 8.08 6.05 -8.35
N ARG A 37 8.78 6.81 -7.50
CA ARG A 37 8.26 7.20 -6.18
C ARG A 37 6.93 7.94 -6.33
N ALA A 38 5.98 7.65 -5.46
CA ALA A 38 4.66 8.28 -5.48
C ALA A 38 4.23 8.69 -4.07
N LEU A 39 3.56 9.84 -3.98
CA LEU A 39 3.04 10.41 -2.73
C LEU A 39 1.51 10.45 -2.80
N TYR A 40 0.86 10.05 -1.71
CA TYR A 40 -0.58 9.94 -1.60
C TYR A 40 -1.07 10.48 -0.25
N VAL A 41 -2.34 10.86 -0.19
CA VAL A 41 -3.04 11.26 1.03
C VAL A 41 -4.26 10.37 1.24
N SER A 42 -4.46 9.87 2.45
CA SER A 42 -5.65 9.09 2.80
C SER A 42 -6.92 9.90 2.60
N VAL A 43 -7.94 9.30 2.00
CA VAL A 43 -9.24 9.95 1.74
C VAL A 43 -10.03 10.18 3.03
N ASP A 44 -9.74 9.46 4.11
CA ASP A 44 -10.54 9.49 5.34
C ASP A 44 -9.93 10.36 6.45
N ASP A 45 -8.62 10.31 6.67
CA ASP A 45 -7.98 10.85 7.88
C ASP A 45 -6.76 11.74 7.63
N GLY A 46 -6.46 12.04 6.36
CA GLY A 46 -5.33 12.93 5.99
C GLY A 46 -3.94 12.36 6.30
N ASN A 47 -3.81 11.06 6.53
CA ASN A 47 -2.50 10.42 6.61
C ASN A 47 -1.78 10.52 5.26
N VAL A 48 -0.47 10.71 5.31
CA VAL A 48 0.37 10.75 4.11
C VAL A 48 1.04 9.40 3.93
N LEU A 49 1.03 8.89 2.71
CA LEU A 49 1.67 7.65 2.28
C LEU A 49 2.67 7.95 1.16
N GLU A 50 3.92 7.57 1.35
CA GLU A 50 4.91 7.47 0.29
C GLU A 50 5.10 6.00 -0.12
N ILE A 51 5.08 5.75 -1.41
CA ILE A 51 5.43 4.45 -2.00
C ILE A 51 6.73 4.62 -2.78
N THR A 52 7.80 3.96 -2.34
CA THR A 52 9.13 4.06 -2.95
C THR A 52 9.57 2.69 -3.47
N PRO A 53 9.80 2.54 -4.80
CA PRO A 53 10.40 1.33 -5.34
C PRO A 53 11.86 1.25 -4.95
N VAL A 54 12.32 0.03 -4.65
CA VAL A 54 13.70 -0.29 -4.29
C VAL A 54 14.16 -1.47 -5.13
N LYS A 55 15.35 -1.41 -5.69
CA LYS A 55 15.90 -2.51 -6.50
C LYS A 55 16.68 -3.50 -5.63
N GLU A 56 17.41 -2.98 -4.65
CA GLU A 56 18.23 -3.77 -3.75
C GLU A 56 18.31 -3.12 -2.36
N LEU A 57 18.61 -3.93 -1.34
CA LEU A 57 18.63 -3.48 0.06
C LEU A 57 19.69 -2.40 0.34
N SER A 58 20.76 -2.34 -0.42
CA SER A 58 21.82 -1.33 -0.29
C SER A 58 21.30 0.10 -0.54
N GLU A 59 20.22 0.27 -1.31
CA GLU A 59 19.61 1.59 -1.55
C GLU A 59 18.97 2.19 -0.29
N LEU A 60 18.67 1.37 0.73
CA LEU A 60 18.07 1.84 1.99
C LEU A 60 18.97 2.83 2.75
N ASP A 61 20.30 2.77 2.60
CA ASP A 61 21.20 3.72 3.22
C ASP A 61 20.97 5.15 2.69
N GLY A 62 20.78 5.29 1.37
CA GLY A 62 20.44 6.57 0.76
C GLY A 62 19.08 7.08 1.20
N LEU A 63 18.07 6.22 1.19
CA LEU A 63 16.71 6.56 1.65
C LEU A 63 16.71 7.00 3.12
N ASN A 64 17.49 6.37 3.98
CA ASN A 64 17.57 6.71 5.39
C ASN A 64 18.08 8.14 5.62
N ALA A 65 19.00 8.63 4.81
CA ALA A 65 19.46 10.04 4.89
C ALA A 65 18.31 11.00 4.56
N GLY A 66 17.57 10.74 3.49
CA GLY A 66 16.37 11.52 3.12
C GLY A 66 15.28 11.49 4.20
N TRP A 67 15.05 10.33 4.82
CA TRP A 67 14.06 10.21 5.91
C TRP A 67 14.44 11.00 7.16
N LYS A 68 15.72 11.11 7.49
CA LYS A 68 16.19 11.98 8.59
C LYS A 68 15.92 13.44 8.29
N GLN A 69 16.23 13.90 7.07
CA GLN A 69 15.92 15.27 6.65
C GLN A 69 14.42 15.55 6.67
N LEU A 70 13.60 14.61 6.21
CA LEU A 70 12.14 14.72 6.26
C LEU A 70 11.65 14.83 7.71
N TRP A 71 12.14 13.95 8.60
CA TRP A 71 11.80 14.01 10.03
C TRP A 71 12.12 15.37 10.64
N GLU A 72 13.32 15.89 10.40
CA GLU A 72 13.73 17.21 10.90
C GLU A 72 12.83 18.33 10.39
N ALA A 73 12.37 18.23 9.13
CA ALA A 73 11.54 19.26 8.51
C ALA A 73 10.09 19.25 9.00
N VAL A 74 9.50 18.05 9.28
CA VAL A 74 8.04 17.94 9.49
C VAL A 74 7.63 17.42 10.86
N SER A 75 8.54 16.96 11.72
CA SER A 75 8.21 16.28 12.99
C SER A 75 7.29 17.11 13.90
N GLY A 76 7.39 18.44 13.89
CA GLY A 76 6.53 19.34 14.65
C GLY A 76 5.08 19.39 14.18
N ASP A 77 4.79 18.89 12.98
CA ASP A 77 3.47 18.91 12.35
C ASP A 77 2.84 17.49 12.27
N LEU A 78 3.45 16.50 12.94
CA LEU A 78 2.99 15.13 12.93
C LEU A 78 2.25 14.74 14.22
N VAL A 79 1.30 13.79 14.10
CA VAL A 79 0.62 13.14 15.24
C VAL A 79 1.34 11.87 15.66
N THR A 80 1.89 11.11 14.69
CA THR A 80 2.59 9.86 14.94
C THR A 80 3.98 9.90 14.30
N ASP A 81 4.84 8.98 14.72
CA ASP A 81 6.07 8.71 13.97
C ASP A 81 5.79 7.96 12.67
N PHE A 82 6.74 7.98 11.76
CA PHE A 82 6.69 7.27 10.49
C PHE A 82 6.59 5.76 10.68
N ARG A 83 5.58 5.16 10.07
CA ARG A 83 5.44 3.70 9.96
C ARG A 83 6.02 3.26 8.64
N ARG A 84 7.09 2.47 8.69
CA ARG A 84 7.79 1.99 7.50
C ARG A 84 7.66 0.50 7.36
N HIS A 85 7.36 0.07 6.13
CA HIS A 85 7.30 -1.33 5.76
C HIS A 85 8.24 -1.56 4.59
N LEU A 86 9.14 -2.53 4.70
CA LEU A 86 9.89 -3.06 3.58
C LEU A 86 9.24 -4.36 3.14
N LEU A 87 8.83 -4.40 1.90
CA LEU A 87 8.03 -5.46 1.31
C LEU A 87 8.76 -6.10 0.14
N GLU A 88 8.59 -7.41 -0.05
CA GLU A 88 9.08 -8.17 -1.20
C GLU A 88 7.91 -8.58 -2.09
N PHE A 89 8.08 -8.40 -3.40
CA PHE A 89 7.08 -8.76 -4.40
C PHE A 89 6.86 -10.28 -4.43
N VAL A 90 5.59 -10.69 -4.50
CA VAL A 90 5.20 -12.10 -4.57
C VAL A 90 4.59 -12.42 -5.93
N GLU A 91 3.56 -11.67 -6.32
CA GLU A 91 2.83 -11.90 -7.58
C GLU A 91 1.86 -10.74 -7.87
N ALA A 92 1.37 -10.67 -9.11
CA ALA A 92 0.41 -9.65 -9.52
C ALA A 92 -0.65 -10.26 -10.47
N PRO A 93 -1.92 -10.39 -10.06
CA PRO A 93 -3.00 -10.72 -10.99
C PRO A 93 -3.24 -9.62 -12.04
N LYS A 94 -2.95 -8.36 -11.71
CA LYS A 94 -2.86 -7.24 -12.63
C LYS A 94 -1.58 -6.45 -12.35
N ASP A 95 -0.56 -6.62 -13.19
CA ASP A 95 0.74 -5.94 -13.05
C ASP A 95 0.67 -4.48 -13.54
N THR A 96 1.70 -3.72 -13.28
CA THR A 96 1.89 -2.35 -13.75
C THR A 96 3.12 -2.24 -14.66
N ALA A 97 3.09 -1.30 -15.62
CA ALA A 97 4.25 -0.97 -16.44
C ALA A 97 5.35 -0.24 -15.64
N ASP A 98 4.93 0.55 -14.66
CA ASP A 98 5.79 1.33 -13.78
C ASP A 98 6.25 0.52 -12.57
N PRO A 99 7.33 0.94 -11.87
CA PRO A 99 7.80 0.27 -10.66
C PRO A 99 6.77 0.20 -9.52
N VAL A 100 5.88 1.20 -9.44
CA VAL A 100 4.72 1.27 -8.53
C VAL A 100 3.50 1.80 -9.28
N PRO A 101 2.27 1.55 -8.82
CA PRO A 101 1.08 2.14 -9.41
C PRO A 101 1.20 3.67 -9.50
N GLN A 102 0.90 4.24 -10.67
CA GLN A 102 0.87 5.69 -10.92
C GLN A 102 -0.57 6.20 -11.07
N THR A 103 -1.53 5.48 -10.54
CA THR A 103 -2.96 5.78 -10.62
C THR A 103 -3.36 6.92 -9.68
N PRO A 104 -4.48 7.63 -9.94
CA PRO A 104 -5.02 8.67 -9.07
C PRO A 104 -5.31 8.19 -7.64
N TYR A 105 -5.69 6.92 -7.51
CA TYR A 105 -5.97 6.29 -6.22
C TYR A 105 -5.18 5.00 -6.05
N VAL A 106 -4.82 4.71 -4.80
CA VAL A 106 -4.32 3.39 -4.39
C VAL A 106 -5.06 2.91 -3.14
N GLN A 107 -5.26 1.60 -3.07
CA GLN A 107 -5.72 0.94 -1.85
C GLN A 107 -4.60 0.06 -1.31
N LEU A 108 -4.30 0.21 -0.04
CA LEU A 108 -3.52 -0.74 0.73
C LEU A 108 -4.47 -1.69 1.46
N ARG A 109 -4.24 -2.99 1.32
CA ARG A 109 -4.92 -4.02 2.11
C ARG A 109 -3.89 -4.93 2.74
N TYR A 110 -3.90 -4.96 4.06
CA TYR A 110 -3.00 -5.76 4.86
C TYR A 110 -3.75 -6.94 5.48
N ILE A 111 -3.11 -8.10 5.48
CA ILE A 111 -3.58 -9.30 6.16
C ILE A 111 -2.40 -10.08 6.75
N GLU A 112 -2.58 -10.67 7.93
CA GLU A 112 -1.69 -11.68 8.45
C GLU A 112 -2.26 -13.07 8.18
N VAL A 113 -1.56 -13.84 7.34
CA VAL A 113 -1.96 -15.22 7.01
C VAL A 113 -1.34 -16.17 8.02
N LYS A 114 -2.13 -17.12 8.53
CA LYS A 114 -1.63 -18.20 9.42
C LYS A 114 -0.46 -18.91 8.71
N PRO A 115 0.76 -18.97 9.28
CA PRO A 115 1.94 -19.46 8.55
C PRO A 115 1.80 -20.87 7.98
N ARG A 116 1.11 -21.75 8.69
CA ARG A 116 0.86 -23.14 8.24
C ARG A 116 -0.08 -23.24 7.04
N GLU A 117 -0.93 -22.21 6.86
CA GLU A 117 -1.94 -22.16 5.80
C GLU A 117 -1.47 -21.34 4.58
N TYR A 118 -0.24 -20.80 4.59
CA TYR A 118 0.19 -19.84 3.59
C TYR A 118 0.19 -20.40 2.16
N ALA A 119 0.64 -21.66 1.98
CA ALA A 119 0.62 -22.31 0.67
C ALA A 119 -0.83 -22.54 0.16
N ALA A 120 -1.70 -23.07 1.03
CA ALA A 120 -3.11 -23.27 0.71
C ALA A 120 -3.86 -21.95 0.46
N TYR A 121 -3.51 -20.90 1.21
CA TYR A 121 -4.03 -19.55 0.99
C TYR A 121 -3.65 -19.03 -0.41
N ARG A 122 -2.41 -19.20 -0.85
CA ARG A 122 -1.97 -18.73 -2.18
C ARG A 122 -2.73 -19.43 -3.30
N GLU A 123 -2.91 -20.76 -3.23
CA GLU A 123 -3.68 -21.52 -4.19
C GLU A 123 -5.17 -21.10 -4.19
N TRP A 124 -5.75 -20.93 -3.01
CA TRP A 124 -7.14 -20.51 -2.85
C TRP A 124 -7.37 -19.10 -3.41
N ARG A 125 -6.50 -18.13 -3.09
CA ARG A 125 -6.66 -16.73 -3.55
C ARG A 125 -6.51 -16.59 -5.06
N GLU A 126 -5.73 -17.43 -5.71
CA GLU A 126 -5.59 -17.46 -7.18
C GLU A 126 -6.95 -17.73 -7.85
N ASN A 127 -7.73 -18.64 -7.29
CA ASN A 127 -9.01 -19.07 -7.82
C ASN A 127 -10.22 -18.30 -7.26
N THR A 128 -10.00 -17.32 -6.41
CA THR A 128 -11.06 -16.52 -5.76
C THR A 128 -10.78 -15.04 -5.86
N ILE A 129 -9.97 -14.48 -4.96
CA ILE A 129 -9.65 -13.04 -4.92
C ILE A 129 -9.11 -12.56 -6.27
N PHE A 130 -8.13 -13.28 -6.83
CA PHE A 130 -7.47 -12.87 -8.07
C PHE A 130 -8.37 -13.04 -9.30
N ASP A 131 -9.28 -13.99 -9.28
CA ASP A 131 -10.27 -14.15 -10.35
C ASP A 131 -11.24 -12.96 -10.38
N VAL A 132 -11.75 -12.52 -9.23
CA VAL A 132 -12.58 -11.30 -9.13
C VAL A 132 -11.80 -10.08 -9.59
N VAL A 133 -10.56 -9.92 -9.12
CA VAL A 133 -9.69 -8.78 -9.50
C VAL A 133 -9.45 -8.73 -11.01
N ARG A 134 -9.18 -9.87 -11.66
CA ARG A 134 -8.93 -9.92 -13.11
C ARG A 134 -10.15 -9.51 -13.92
N ARG A 135 -11.35 -9.82 -13.45
CA ARG A 135 -12.62 -9.48 -14.13
C ARG A 135 -13.08 -8.04 -13.90
N ALA A 136 -12.64 -7.40 -12.83
CA ALA A 136 -13.07 -6.05 -12.46
C ALA A 136 -12.30 -4.97 -13.24
N ASP A 137 -12.96 -4.24 -14.13
CA ASP A 137 -12.36 -3.17 -14.94
C ASP A 137 -11.96 -1.95 -14.09
N GLU A 138 -12.56 -1.77 -12.93
CA GLU A 138 -12.26 -0.73 -11.94
C GLU A 138 -10.86 -0.90 -11.33
N VAL A 139 -10.36 -2.13 -11.27
CA VAL A 139 -9.02 -2.45 -10.75
C VAL A 139 -8.01 -2.36 -11.89
N LYS A 140 -7.12 -1.38 -11.87
CA LYS A 140 -6.08 -1.20 -12.90
C LYS A 140 -4.83 -2.00 -12.60
N THR A 141 -4.40 -2.01 -11.35
CA THR A 141 -3.26 -2.82 -10.88
C THR A 141 -3.63 -3.51 -9.57
N PHE A 142 -3.06 -4.68 -9.34
CA PHE A 142 -3.21 -5.39 -8.07
C PHE A 142 -1.96 -6.21 -7.80
N LEU A 143 -1.14 -5.73 -6.87
CA LEU A 143 0.18 -6.26 -6.56
C LEU A 143 0.15 -6.88 -5.16
N ALA A 144 0.67 -8.09 -5.02
CA ALA A 144 0.81 -8.78 -3.75
C ALA A 144 2.28 -8.77 -3.32
N TYR A 145 2.51 -8.26 -2.13
CA TYR A 145 3.81 -8.23 -1.46
C TYR A 145 3.77 -9.03 -0.17
N HIS A 146 4.93 -9.49 0.29
CA HIS A 146 5.12 -10.04 1.62
C HIS A 146 6.05 -9.15 2.42
N SER A 147 5.77 -9.02 3.71
CA SER A 147 6.57 -8.19 4.62
C SER A 147 7.95 -8.83 4.86
N LEU A 148 9.03 -8.09 4.55
CA LEU A 148 10.39 -8.43 4.96
C LEU A 148 10.72 -7.85 6.32
N ILE A 149 10.46 -6.54 6.49
CA ILE A 149 10.68 -5.82 7.75
C ILE A 149 9.47 -4.92 7.99
N SER A 150 8.73 -5.20 9.06
CA SER A 150 7.51 -4.46 9.39
C SER A 150 7.08 -4.76 10.82
N SER A 151 6.37 -3.83 11.43
CA SER A 151 5.59 -4.07 12.65
C SER A 151 4.30 -4.87 12.40
N GLN A 152 3.93 -5.05 11.14
CA GLN A 152 2.76 -5.78 10.69
C GLN A 152 3.21 -6.89 9.71
N PRO A 153 3.56 -8.07 10.21
CA PRO A 153 3.99 -9.19 9.35
C PRO A 153 2.84 -9.70 8.50
N GLY A 154 3.13 -10.19 7.30
CA GLY A 154 2.15 -10.82 6.43
C GLY A 154 2.12 -10.28 5.01
N VAL A 155 0.94 -10.30 4.39
CA VAL A 155 0.72 -9.92 2.99
C VAL A 155 0.15 -8.52 2.91
N MET A 156 0.76 -7.70 2.06
CA MET A 156 0.25 -6.39 1.67
C MET A 156 -0.19 -6.43 0.22
N PHE A 157 -1.45 -6.11 -0.06
CA PHE A 157 -1.91 -5.83 -1.41
C PHE A 157 -1.85 -4.33 -1.66
N VAL A 158 -1.25 -3.97 -2.79
CA VAL A 158 -1.24 -2.59 -3.32
C VAL A 158 -2.04 -2.60 -4.60
N SER A 159 -3.22 -1.98 -4.56
CA SER A 159 -4.13 -1.92 -5.70
C SER A 159 -4.25 -0.48 -6.20
N GLY A 160 -4.03 -0.26 -7.49
CA GLY A 160 -4.21 1.03 -8.13
C GLY A 160 -5.50 1.09 -8.95
N PHE A 161 -6.18 2.24 -8.94
CA PHE A 161 -7.44 2.44 -9.66
C PHE A 161 -7.64 3.91 -10.08
N GLU A 162 -8.50 4.11 -11.08
CA GLU A 162 -8.82 5.43 -11.66
C GLU A 162 -10.28 5.82 -11.42
N ALA A 163 -11.16 4.84 -11.18
CA ALA A 163 -12.56 5.06 -10.87
C ALA A 163 -12.73 5.82 -9.55
N GLU A 164 -13.89 6.42 -9.35
CA GLU A 164 -14.22 6.99 -8.04
C GLU A 164 -14.16 5.92 -6.94
N PRO A 165 -13.70 6.27 -5.72
CA PRO A 165 -13.52 5.30 -4.63
C PRO A 165 -14.75 4.43 -4.35
N ALA A 166 -15.97 4.99 -4.47
CA ALA A 166 -17.20 4.25 -4.27
C ALA A 166 -17.43 3.17 -5.33
N GLU A 167 -17.12 3.44 -6.59
CA GLU A 167 -17.23 2.48 -7.69
C GLU A 167 -16.23 1.34 -7.53
N TYR A 168 -14.98 1.69 -7.23
CA TYR A 168 -13.94 0.70 -6.93
C TYR A 168 -14.32 -0.17 -5.72
N GLN A 169 -14.82 0.43 -4.64
CA GLN A 169 -15.23 -0.30 -3.44
C GLN A 169 -16.40 -1.25 -3.70
N ALA A 170 -17.30 -0.93 -4.63
CA ALA A 170 -18.42 -1.79 -4.98
C ALA A 170 -18.00 -3.20 -5.42
N VAL A 171 -16.84 -3.34 -6.07
CA VAL A 171 -16.25 -4.63 -6.44
C VAL A 171 -16.03 -5.50 -5.20
N PHE A 172 -15.49 -4.89 -4.13
CA PHE A 172 -15.07 -5.57 -2.89
C PHE A 172 -16.14 -5.61 -1.80
N THR A 173 -17.31 -5.03 -2.06
CA THR A 173 -18.48 -5.10 -1.18
C THR A 173 -19.62 -5.92 -1.79
N SER A 174 -19.41 -6.50 -2.97
CA SER A 174 -20.38 -7.42 -3.60
C SER A 174 -20.64 -8.64 -2.72
N PRO A 175 -21.84 -9.26 -2.77
CA PRO A 175 -22.14 -10.47 -2.01
C PRO A 175 -21.16 -11.62 -2.29
N GLU A 176 -20.70 -11.75 -3.54
CA GLU A 176 -19.68 -12.72 -3.94
C GLU A 176 -18.37 -12.48 -3.19
N TYR A 177 -17.90 -11.22 -3.17
CA TYR A 177 -16.64 -10.90 -2.50
C TYR A 177 -16.72 -10.96 -0.97
N GLN A 178 -17.85 -10.62 -0.39
CA GLN A 178 -18.08 -10.78 1.06
C GLN A 178 -17.99 -12.25 1.49
N GLU A 179 -18.50 -13.18 0.67
CA GLU A 179 -18.34 -14.62 0.94
C GLU A 179 -16.87 -15.05 0.85
N ILE A 180 -16.10 -14.50 -0.11
CA ILE A 180 -14.64 -14.72 -0.20
C ILE A 180 -13.95 -14.22 1.07
N VAL A 181 -14.28 -13.02 1.56
CA VAL A 181 -13.73 -12.45 2.80
C VAL A 181 -14.04 -13.33 4.00
N ARG A 182 -15.28 -13.80 4.13
CA ARG A 182 -15.70 -14.71 5.19
C ARG A 182 -14.87 -16.01 5.18
N GLN A 183 -14.73 -16.64 4.00
CA GLN A 183 -13.92 -17.87 3.85
C GLN A 183 -12.45 -17.64 4.19
N ALA A 184 -11.89 -16.48 3.78
CA ALA A 184 -10.52 -16.09 4.10
C ALA A 184 -10.34 -15.97 5.62
N GLY A 185 -11.25 -15.26 6.29
CA GLY A 185 -11.24 -15.06 7.74
C GLY A 185 -11.31 -16.36 8.52
N ASP A 186 -12.24 -17.24 8.15
CA ASP A 186 -12.44 -18.51 8.83
C ASP A 186 -11.20 -19.42 8.75
N ARG A 187 -10.57 -19.49 7.61
CA ARG A 187 -9.53 -20.49 7.32
C ARG A 187 -8.12 -19.96 7.45
N TYR A 188 -7.83 -18.79 6.90
CA TYR A 188 -6.47 -18.39 6.58
C TYR A 188 -5.95 -17.19 7.40
N ILE A 189 -6.83 -16.25 7.80
CA ILE A 189 -6.41 -14.98 8.37
C ILE A 189 -6.36 -15.05 9.88
N VAL A 190 -5.29 -14.49 10.47
CA VAL A 190 -5.17 -14.27 11.91
C VAL A 190 -6.15 -13.17 12.31
N GLY A 191 -6.95 -13.41 13.35
CA GLY A 191 -8.01 -12.47 13.77
C GLY A 191 -9.30 -12.54 12.95
N GLY A 192 -9.41 -13.50 12.02
CA GLY A 192 -10.60 -13.69 11.21
C GLY A 192 -10.90 -12.50 10.30
N GLU A 193 -12.17 -12.18 10.09
CA GLU A 193 -12.58 -11.01 9.30
C GLU A 193 -12.07 -9.69 9.91
N GLY A 194 -11.96 -9.58 11.22
CA GLY A 194 -11.42 -8.41 11.92
C GLY A 194 -9.91 -8.21 11.73
N GLY A 195 -9.19 -9.20 11.17
CA GLY A 195 -7.77 -9.12 10.81
C GLY A 195 -7.50 -8.44 9.46
N LEU A 196 -8.54 -7.98 8.76
CA LEU A 196 -8.43 -7.25 7.50
C LEU A 196 -8.29 -5.75 7.78
N TYR A 197 -7.22 -5.18 7.28
CA TYR A 197 -7.02 -3.73 7.31
C TYR A 197 -6.98 -3.18 5.89
N THR A 198 -7.79 -2.17 5.62
CA THR A 198 -7.90 -1.55 4.30
C THR A 198 -7.89 -0.04 4.44
N ARG A 199 -7.10 0.64 3.62
CA ARG A 199 -7.07 2.10 3.53
C ARG A 199 -6.93 2.54 2.08
N VAL A 200 -7.67 3.60 1.71
CA VAL A 200 -7.64 4.22 0.38
C VAL A 200 -6.91 5.56 0.45
N TYR A 201 -6.11 5.82 -0.56
CA TYR A 201 -5.33 7.04 -0.69
C TYR A 201 -5.52 7.64 -2.07
N GLN A 202 -5.57 8.96 -2.13
CA GLN A 202 -5.58 9.76 -3.34
C GLN A 202 -4.17 10.29 -3.60
N ARG A 203 -3.75 10.31 -4.85
CA ARG A 203 -2.45 10.87 -5.24
C ARG A 203 -2.37 12.34 -4.86
N ALA A 204 -1.27 12.71 -4.24
CA ALA A 204 -0.98 14.10 -3.98
C ALA A 204 -0.44 14.75 -5.25
N ASP A 205 -1.10 15.82 -5.73
CA ASP A 205 -0.63 16.68 -6.81
C ASP A 205 0.41 17.64 -6.24
N VAL A 206 1.69 17.26 -6.28
CA VAL A 206 2.81 18.02 -5.71
C VAL A 206 4.00 18.09 -6.66
#